data_0948f29f84a68cf07492664f5d8c8247
#
_entry.id   0948f29f84a68cf07492664f5d8c8247
#
_cell.length_a   1.000
_cell.length_b   1.000
_cell.length_c   1.000
_cell.angle_alpha   90.00
_cell.angle_beta   90.00
_cell.angle_gamma   90.00
#
_symmetry.space_group_name_H-M   'P 1'
#
loop_
_entity.id
_entity.type
_entity.pdbx_description
1 polymer ?
#
loop_
_entity_poly.entity_id
_entity_poly.type
_entity_poly.pdbx_seq_one_letter_code
_entity_poly.pdbx_strand_id
1 'polypeptide(L)'
;MKRGEAKYIWHIMDIENVEVEKEKKVVFMGTPLFSVPVLDKLIKNYNVVAVVTQPDKRIGRGGKIGITPIKQLASNNNILVLQPERIKEEYNEIITLEPDIIITCAYGQIIPKELLDYPKYGCINVHASLLPKLRGGAPIQRAIMNGYDKTGITIMYMAEKMDSGDIIKSKEIDIPIDMNYKTLHDKLSLLGSELLIEVLPDIISGNISPVKQNEDEVTYGFNISKEDEKINFSNSKLNIYNQIRALDGFSGAYCNFQGKRLKVWKSMITDNHFSDQLNGEITKIYKNGIGVKVSDGEIILLEVQPEGKKRMDALSFANGVDLLGKVLE
;
A
#
# COMPACT_ATOMS: atom_id res chain seq x y z
N MET A 1 39.77 -15.46 29.38
CA MET A 1 38.90 -14.30 29.49
C MET A 1 37.69 -14.63 30.36
N LYS A 2 37.46 -13.88 31.41
CA LYS A 2 36.40 -14.13 32.38
C LYS A 2 35.05 -13.74 31.74
N ARG A 3 33.99 -14.56 31.95
CA ARG A 3 32.64 -14.35 31.39
C ARG A 3 32.02 -12.94 31.62
N GLY A 4 32.61 -12.12 32.48
CA GLY A 4 32.18 -10.76 32.77
C GLY A 4 32.65 -9.70 31.75
N GLU A 5 33.83 -9.88 31.17
CA GLU A 5 34.41 -8.91 30.22
C GLU A 5 33.71 -8.95 28.85
N ALA A 6 33.27 -10.13 28.40
CA ALA A 6 32.52 -10.27 27.17
C ALA A 6 31.18 -9.54 27.22
N LYS A 7 30.44 -9.58 28.35
CA LYS A 7 29.15 -8.86 28.50
C LYS A 7 29.32 -7.34 28.50
N TYR A 8 30.41 -6.82 29.04
CA TYR A 8 30.70 -5.38 29.05
C TYR A 8 31.09 -4.88 27.66
N ILE A 9 31.83 -5.65 26.90
CA ILE A 9 32.24 -5.30 25.53
C ILE A 9 30.99 -5.23 24.59
N TRP A 10 30.09 -6.21 24.69
CA TRP A 10 28.83 -6.18 23.92
C TRP A 10 27.95 -4.98 24.30
N HIS A 11 27.86 -4.64 25.57
CA HIS A 11 27.06 -3.50 26.02
C HIS A 11 27.64 -2.14 25.58
N ILE A 12 28.95 -2.00 25.53
CA ILE A 12 29.63 -0.80 25.03
C ILE A 12 29.50 -0.69 23.51
N MET A 13 29.65 -1.79 22.78
CA MET A 13 29.45 -1.80 21.30
C MET A 13 28.00 -1.48 20.92
N ASP A 14 27.01 -1.95 21.67
CA ASP A 14 25.60 -1.61 21.43
C ASP A 14 25.31 -0.12 21.70
N ILE A 15 25.92 0.46 22.73
CA ILE A 15 25.74 1.89 23.06
C ILE A 15 26.44 2.78 22.03
N GLU A 16 27.67 2.46 21.61
CA GLU A 16 28.40 3.21 20.59
C GLU A 16 27.70 3.13 19.23
N ASN A 17 27.15 1.99 18.84
CA ASN A 17 26.36 1.86 17.59
C ASN A 17 25.08 2.70 17.63
N VAL A 18 24.36 2.70 18.74
CA VAL A 18 23.13 3.51 18.91
C VAL A 18 23.42 5.02 18.88
N GLU A 19 24.56 5.48 19.44
CA GLU A 19 24.94 6.89 19.35
C GLU A 19 25.36 7.28 17.93
N VAL A 20 26.14 6.47 17.24
CA VAL A 20 26.56 6.70 15.83
C VAL A 20 25.35 6.74 14.89
N GLU A 21 24.35 5.90 15.11
CA GLU A 21 23.13 5.89 14.28
C GLU A 21 22.26 7.14 14.48
N LYS A 22 22.22 7.72 15.69
CA LYS A 22 21.51 8.95 16.01
C LYS A 22 22.20 10.22 15.45
N GLU A 23 23.46 10.15 15.08
CA GLU A 23 24.15 11.27 14.42
C GLU A 23 23.78 11.40 12.95
N LYS A 24 23.29 10.31 12.29
CA LYS A 24 22.98 10.34 10.87
C LYS A 24 21.72 11.13 10.60
N LYS A 25 21.82 12.10 9.70
CA LYS A 25 20.70 12.94 9.24
C LYS A 25 19.84 12.14 8.27
N VAL A 26 18.63 11.79 8.69
CA VAL A 26 17.65 11.10 7.88
C VAL A 26 16.62 12.09 7.35
N VAL A 27 16.38 12.12 6.05
CA VAL A 27 15.19 12.74 5.47
C VAL A 27 14.21 11.63 5.09
N PHE A 28 12.96 11.76 5.55
CA PHE A 28 11.90 10.83 5.21
C PHE A 28 10.96 11.42 4.17
N MET A 29 10.61 10.66 3.13
CA MET A 29 9.69 11.08 2.08
C MET A 29 8.51 10.10 2.02
N GLY A 30 7.30 10.56 2.34
CA GLY A 30 6.11 9.72 2.37
C GLY A 30 4.83 10.53 2.44
N THR A 31 3.67 9.90 2.19
CA THR A 31 2.39 10.63 2.15
C THR A 31 1.25 9.90 2.85
N PRO A 32 0.84 8.65 2.47
CA PRO A 32 -0.36 7.99 2.97
C PRO A 32 -0.15 7.34 4.35
N LEU A 33 -1.23 6.80 4.89
CA LEU A 33 -1.22 6.04 6.16
C LEU A 33 -0.23 4.87 6.14
N PHE A 34 0.03 4.28 4.99
CA PHE A 34 1.01 3.20 4.82
C PHE A 34 2.40 3.58 5.34
N SER A 35 2.79 4.83 5.17
CA SER A 35 4.11 5.35 5.52
C SER A 35 4.26 5.71 7.01
N VAL A 36 3.15 5.80 7.75
CA VAL A 36 3.14 6.27 9.16
C VAL A 36 3.95 5.37 10.09
N PRO A 37 3.80 4.03 10.11
CA PRO A 37 4.61 3.16 10.97
C PRO A 37 6.11 3.22 10.64
N VAL A 38 6.46 3.44 9.37
CA VAL A 38 7.86 3.59 8.93
C VAL A 38 8.46 4.85 9.53
N LEU A 39 7.77 6.00 9.38
CA LEU A 39 8.23 7.27 9.97
C LEU A 39 8.28 7.20 11.49
N ASP A 40 7.27 6.63 12.15
CA ASP A 40 7.21 6.50 13.61
C ASP A 40 8.43 5.72 14.16
N LYS A 41 8.79 4.62 13.51
CA LYS A 41 10.00 3.86 13.89
C LYS A 41 11.29 4.61 13.62
N LEU A 42 11.38 5.36 12.50
CA LEU A 42 12.55 6.19 12.21
C LEU A 42 12.74 7.28 13.26
N ILE A 43 11.67 8.00 13.64
CA ILE A 43 11.73 9.05 14.67
C ILE A 43 12.26 8.51 16.02
N LYS A 44 11.88 7.28 16.38
CA LYS A 44 12.29 6.66 17.64
C LYS A 44 13.75 6.21 17.67
N ASN A 45 14.32 5.87 16.51
CA ASN A 45 15.62 5.21 16.42
C ASN A 45 16.69 6.05 15.73
N TYR A 46 16.35 7.06 14.92
CA TYR A 46 17.26 7.84 14.09
C TYR A 46 16.99 9.34 14.20
N ASN A 47 17.93 10.15 13.75
CA ASN A 47 17.79 11.59 13.66
C ASN A 47 17.04 12.01 12.38
N VAL A 48 15.72 12.06 12.42
CA VAL A 48 14.90 12.53 11.31
C VAL A 48 14.89 14.06 11.30
N VAL A 49 15.70 14.64 10.43
CA VAL A 49 15.89 16.12 10.34
C VAL A 49 14.77 16.81 9.57
N ALA A 50 14.14 16.12 8.63
CA ALA A 50 12.98 16.62 7.90
C ALA A 50 12.11 15.50 7.35
N VAL A 51 10.86 15.86 7.08
CA VAL A 51 9.88 15.04 6.40
C VAL A 51 9.41 15.77 5.14
N VAL A 52 9.38 15.05 4.02
CA VAL A 52 8.87 15.54 2.75
C VAL A 52 7.58 14.80 2.43
N THR A 53 6.49 15.54 2.19
CA THR A 53 5.18 14.95 1.92
C THR A 53 4.44 15.75 0.84
N GLN A 54 3.40 15.15 0.25
CA GLN A 54 2.58 15.86 -0.73
C GLN A 54 1.93 17.10 -0.12
N PRO A 55 1.72 18.16 -0.92
CA PRO A 55 0.98 19.34 -0.48
C PRO A 55 -0.40 19.01 0.08
N ASP A 56 -0.87 19.83 1.01
CA ASP A 56 -2.21 19.73 1.57
C ASP A 56 -3.26 19.91 0.48
N LYS A 57 -4.28 19.06 0.48
CA LYS A 57 -5.35 19.08 -0.53
C LYS A 57 -6.69 19.35 0.10
N ARG A 58 -7.59 20.00 -0.66
CA ARG A 58 -8.98 20.13 -0.25
C ARG A 58 -9.67 18.75 -0.26
N ILE A 59 -10.28 18.37 0.87
CA ILE A 59 -10.96 17.10 1.03
C ILE A 59 -12.48 17.32 1.13
N GLY A 60 -13.24 16.46 0.44
CA GLY A 60 -14.69 16.40 0.51
C GLY A 60 -15.42 17.59 -0.05
N ARG A 61 -16.76 17.52 -0.06
CA ARG A 61 -17.65 18.56 -0.61
C ARG A 61 -17.60 19.90 0.15
N GLY A 62 -17.15 19.88 1.40
CA GLY A 62 -17.02 21.07 2.26
C GLY A 62 -15.70 21.84 2.12
N GLY A 63 -14.77 21.38 1.26
CA GLY A 63 -13.53 22.09 0.94
C GLY A 63 -12.55 22.28 2.13
N LYS A 64 -12.67 21.49 3.19
CA LYS A 64 -11.70 21.52 4.30
C LYS A 64 -10.32 21.11 3.81
N ILE A 65 -9.29 21.82 4.25
CA ILE A 65 -7.91 21.45 3.98
C ILE A 65 -7.59 20.20 4.79
N GLY A 66 -7.26 19.11 4.09
CA GLY A 66 -6.75 17.88 4.71
C GLY A 66 -5.25 17.85 4.66
N ILE A 67 -4.65 17.72 5.83
CA ILE A 67 -3.20 17.51 5.96
C ILE A 67 -2.86 16.02 5.78
N THR A 68 -1.67 15.73 5.29
CA THR A 68 -1.24 14.34 5.13
C THR A 68 -0.99 13.67 6.50
N PRO A 69 -1.21 12.36 6.65
CA PRO A 69 -0.88 11.64 7.88
C PRO A 69 0.59 11.81 8.31
N ILE A 70 1.47 11.91 7.34
CA ILE A 70 2.91 12.11 7.56
C ILE A 70 3.19 13.51 8.11
N LYS A 71 2.56 14.55 7.55
CA LYS A 71 2.66 15.92 8.09
C LYS A 71 2.16 15.97 9.53
N GLN A 72 1.04 15.32 9.83
CA GLN A 72 0.49 15.29 11.19
C GLN A 72 1.48 14.66 12.18
N LEU A 73 2.07 13.50 11.81
CA LEU A 73 3.04 12.83 12.68
C LEU A 73 4.32 13.66 12.87
N ALA A 74 4.86 14.24 11.79
CA ALA A 74 6.05 15.08 11.85
C ALA A 74 5.84 16.33 12.72
N SER A 75 4.70 17.03 12.55
CA SER A 75 4.34 18.21 13.35
C SER A 75 4.20 17.88 14.83
N ASN A 76 3.62 16.74 15.18
CA ASN A 76 3.50 16.28 16.56
C ASN A 76 4.86 15.98 17.23
N ASN A 77 5.91 15.75 16.42
CA ASN A 77 7.27 15.50 16.88
C ASN A 77 8.22 16.68 16.65
N ASN A 78 7.71 17.87 16.28
CA ASN A 78 8.48 19.08 15.99
C ASN A 78 9.54 18.90 14.89
N ILE A 79 9.26 18.03 13.90
CA ILE A 79 10.15 17.79 12.76
C ILE A 79 9.78 18.74 11.62
N LEU A 80 10.78 19.29 10.93
CA LEU A 80 10.61 20.14 9.75
C LEU A 80 9.80 19.40 8.68
N VAL A 81 8.77 20.08 8.14
CA VAL A 81 7.91 19.53 7.07
C VAL A 81 8.10 20.33 5.80
N LEU A 82 8.52 19.67 4.73
CA LEU A 82 8.63 20.23 3.39
C LEU A 82 7.52 19.65 2.50
N GLN A 83 6.86 20.50 1.74
CA GLN A 83 5.73 20.12 0.88
C GLN A 83 5.91 20.66 -0.55
N PRO A 84 6.94 20.22 -1.28
CA PRO A 84 7.17 20.70 -2.64
C PRO A 84 6.01 20.29 -3.56
N GLU A 85 5.53 21.23 -4.38
CA GLU A 85 4.54 20.91 -5.42
C GLU A 85 5.18 20.05 -6.51
N ARG A 86 6.44 20.35 -6.84
CA ARG A 86 7.25 19.64 -7.83
C ARG A 86 8.64 19.36 -7.28
N ILE A 87 8.87 18.17 -6.75
CA ILE A 87 10.17 17.78 -6.19
C ILE A 87 11.33 17.97 -7.19
N LYS A 88 11.09 17.81 -8.48
CA LYS A 88 12.11 18.02 -9.52
C LYS A 88 12.65 19.45 -9.61
N GLU A 89 11.88 20.41 -9.14
CA GLU A 89 12.21 21.84 -9.19
C GLU A 89 12.59 22.39 -7.80
N GLU A 90 12.12 21.75 -6.72
CA GLU A 90 12.16 22.28 -5.35
C GLU A 90 13.00 21.43 -4.39
N TYR A 91 13.87 20.55 -4.88
CA TYR A 91 14.66 19.65 -4.03
C TYR A 91 15.85 20.32 -3.32
N ASN A 92 16.22 21.56 -3.67
CA ASN A 92 17.38 22.23 -3.10
C ASN A 92 17.27 22.43 -1.58
N GLU A 93 16.07 22.67 -1.03
CA GLU A 93 15.87 22.74 0.41
C GLU A 93 16.25 21.44 1.12
N ILE A 94 16.05 20.30 0.49
CA ILE A 94 16.43 19.00 1.03
C ILE A 94 17.94 18.85 1.04
N ILE A 95 18.62 19.28 -0.05
CA ILE A 95 20.09 19.24 -0.14
C ILE A 95 20.73 20.12 0.94
N THR A 96 20.17 21.29 1.24
CA THR A 96 20.71 22.19 2.29
C THR A 96 20.68 21.59 3.70
N LEU A 97 19.87 20.56 3.93
CA LEU A 97 19.87 19.81 5.20
C LEU A 97 21.03 18.83 5.31
N GLU A 98 21.72 18.58 4.20
CA GLU A 98 22.83 17.62 4.10
C GLU A 98 22.44 16.21 4.63
N PRO A 99 21.41 15.56 4.07
CA PRO A 99 21.00 14.25 4.52
C PRO A 99 22.08 13.19 4.25
N ASP A 100 22.38 12.35 5.24
CA ASP A 100 23.23 11.18 5.08
C ASP A 100 22.51 10.06 4.32
N ILE A 101 21.19 9.96 4.50
CA ILE A 101 20.32 8.97 3.88
C ILE A 101 18.92 9.55 3.65
N ILE A 102 18.29 9.18 2.55
CA ILE A 102 16.86 9.48 2.29
C ILE A 102 16.08 8.18 2.31
N ILE A 103 15.02 8.13 3.10
CA ILE A 103 14.10 7.00 3.16
C ILE A 103 12.79 7.39 2.52
N THR A 104 12.33 6.60 1.56
CA THR A 104 11.05 6.82 0.87
C THR A 104 10.06 5.70 1.17
N CYS A 105 8.80 6.06 1.30
CA CYS A 105 7.71 5.11 1.45
C CYS A 105 6.42 5.73 0.90
N ALA A 106 5.98 5.30 -0.28
CA ALA A 106 4.77 5.81 -0.93
C ALA A 106 4.71 7.34 -1.02
N TYR A 107 5.78 7.98 -1.47
CA TYR A 107 5.87 9.45 -1.57
C TYR A 107 4.98 10.03 -2.69
N GLY A 108 4.97 9.39 -3.86
CA GLY A 108 4.06 9.73 -4.95
C GLY A 108 4.57 10.74 -5.97
N GLN A 109 5.86 11.12 -5.96
CA GLN A 109 6.51 11.89 -7.03
C GLN A 109 7.82 11.19 -7.45
N ILE A 110 8.24 11.42 -8.69
CA ILE A 110 9.52 10.93 -9.20
C ILE A 110 10.64 11.82 -8.66
N ILE A 111 11.58 11.22 -7.96
CA ILE A 111 12.72 11.91 -7.36
C ILE A 111 13.78 12.17 -8.46
N PRO A 112 14.30 13.40 -8.59
CA PRO A 112 15.32 13.71 -9.58
C PRO A 112 16.65 13.02 -9.26
N LYS A 113 17.44 12.76 -10.31
CA LYS A 113 18.72 12.07 -10.19
C LYS A 113 19.69 12.76 -9.22
N GLU A 114 19.72 14.08 -9.25
CA GLU A 114 20.56 14.91 -8.39
C GLU A 114 20.28 14.66 -6.91
N LEU A 115 19.02 14.41 -6.55
CA LEU A 115 18.64 14.07 -5.17
C LEU A 115 18.84 12.59 -4.86
N LEU A 116 18.69 11.70 -5.86
CA LEU A 116 18.96 10.26 -5.68
C LEU A 116 20.44 9.99 -5.38
N ASP A 117 21.35 10.72 -6.04
CA ASP A 117 22.79 10.53 -5.94
C ASP A 117 23.44 11.32 -4.78
N TYR A 118 22.68 12.21 -4.13
CA TYR A 118 23.23 13.13 -3.12
C TYR A 118 23.59 12.44 -1.79
N PRO A 119 22.72 11.63 -1.15
CA PRO A 119 23.01 11.10 0.17
C PRO A 119 24.12 10.04 0.14
N LYS A 120 25.04 10.12 1.10
CA LYS A 120 26.17 9.16 1.20
C LYS A 120 25.71 7.71 1.24
N TYR A 121 24.60 7.41 1.93
CA TYR A 121 24.05 6.06 2.05
C TYR A 121 22.90 5.80 1.07
N GLY A 122 22.69 6.71 0.11
CA GLY A 122 21.71 6.59 -0.97
C GLY A 122 20.27 6.89 -0.55
N CYS A 123 19.39 6.73 -1.54
CA CYS A 123 17.95 6.81 -1.37
C CYS A 123 17.38 5.38 -1.30
N ILE A 124 16.70 5.06 -0.20
CA ILE A 124 16.14 3.75 0.09
C ILE A 124 14.61 3.82 0.00
N ASN A 125 13.99 2.85 -0.67
CA ASN A 125 12.54 2.74 -0.73
C ASN A 125 12.02 1.51 0.00
N VAL A 126 10.90 1.69 0.71
CA VAL A 126 10.09 0.62 1.29
C VAL A 126 8.96 0.31 0.31
N HIS A 127 9.14 -0.73 -0.50
CA HIS A 127 8.19 -1.11 -1.55
C HIS A 127 7.30 -2.28 -1.13
N ALA A 128 5.98 -2.17 -1.39
CA ALA A 128 4.98 -3.11 -0.90
C ALA A 128 4.73 -4.29 -1.85
N SER A 129 5.81 -4.91 -2.36
CA SER A 129 5.78 -6.17 -3.10
C SER A 129 7.09 -6.93 -2.95
N LEU A 130 7.13 -8.16 -3.43
CA LEU A 130 8.35 -8.94 -3.65
C LEU A 130 8.91 -8.61 -5.04
N LEU A 131 9.76 -7.59 -5.12
CA LEU A 131 10.40 -7.22 -6.39
C LEU A 131 11.24 -8.38 -6.95
N PRO A 132 11.29 -8.52 -8.29
CA PRO A 132 10.90 -7.56 -9.33
C PRO A 132 9.41 -7.57 -9.70
N LYS A 133 8.56 -8.31 -8.99
CA LYS A 133 7.11 -8.36 -9.27
C LYS A 133 6.41 -7.11 -8.75
N LEU A 134 5.42 -6.63 -9.51
CA LEU A 134 4.52 -5.54 -9.15
C LEU A 134 5.25 -4.22 -8.87
N ARG A 135 6.21 -3.83 -9.73
CA ARG A 135 6.73 -2.46 -9.75
C ARG A 135 5.58 -1.49 -9.99
N GLY A 136 5.51 -0.38 -9.28
CA GLY A 136 4.50 0.68 -9.49
C GLY A 136 3.67 1.04 -8.27
N GLY A 137 2.60 1.81 -8.49
CA GLY A 137 1.91 2.54 -7.44
C GLY A 137 0.81 1.79 -6.68
N ALA A 138 0.38 0.59 -7.14
CA ALA A 138 -0.69 -0.18 -6.48
C ALA A 138 -0.36 -1.67 -6.29
N PRO A 139 0.85 -2.02 -5.81
CA PRO A 139 1.26 -3.42 -5.70
C PRO A 139 0.36 -4.24 -4.77
N ILE A 140 -0.16 -3.66 -3.69
CA ILE A 140 -1.01 -4.35 -2.71
C ILE A 140 -2.34 -4.77 -3.35
N GLN A 141 -3.03 -3.84 -4.03
CA GLN A 141 -4.29 -4.13 -4.70
C GLN A 141 -4.08 -5.15 -5.83
N ARG A 142 -3.03 -4.97 -6.64
CA ARG A 142 -2.73 -5.86 -7.77
C ARG A 142 -2.35 -7.26 -7.30
N ALA A 143 -1.64 -7.43 -6.19
CA ALA A 143 -1.37 -8.75 -5.62
C ALA A 143 -2.67 -9.52 -5.33
N ILE A 144 -3.65 -8.85 -4.70
CA ILE A 144 -4.95 -9.47 -4.39
C ILE A 144 -5.77 -9.69 -5.66
N MET A 145 -5.88 -8.69 -6.56
CA MET A 145 -6.64 -8.80 -7.81
C MET A 145 -6.14 -9.94 -8.70
N ASN A 146 -4.82 -10.09 -8.77
CA ASN A 146 -4.17 -11.13 -9.58
C ASN A 146 -4.19 -12.51 -8.90
N GLY A 147 -4.77 -12.61 -7.70
CA GLY A 147 -4.91 -13.89 -6.99
C GLY A 147 -3.58 -14.44 -6.46
N TYR A 148 -2.62 -13.59 -6.13
CA TYR A 148 -1.37 -14.04 -5.52
C TYR A 148 -1.68 -14.62 -4.13
N ASP A 149 -1.05 -15.74 -3.82
CA ASP A 149 -1.09 -16.38 -2.50
C ASP A 149 -0.08 -15.79 -1.52
N LYS A 150 0.93 -15.06 -2.04
CA LYS A 150 1.98 -14.40 -1.27
C LYS A 150 2.31 -13.04 -1.86
N THR A 151 2.74 -12.14 -0.99
CA THR A 151 3.39 -10.87 -1.31
C THR A 151 4.40 -10.53 -0.22
N GLY A 152 4.87 -9.31 -0.14
CA GLY A 152 5.81 -8.91 0.91
C GLY A 152 6.21 -7.46 0.83
N ILE A 153 7.32 -7.18 1.51
CA ILE A 153 8.03 -5.90 1.46
C ILE A 153 9.41 -6.13 0.85
N THR A 154 9.83 -5.22 0.02
CA THR A 154 11.22 -5.12 -0.45
C THR A 154 11.81 -3.78 -0.03
N ILE A 155 12.93 -3.82 0.69
CA ILE A 155 13.81 -2.66 0.90
C ILE A 155 14.80 -2.65 -0.25
N MET A 156 14.88 -1.52 -0.96
CA MET A 156 15.68 -1.40 -2.17
C MET A 156 16.31 -0.01 -2.30
N TYR A 157 17.41 0.09 -3.03
CA TYR A 157 17.90 1.37 -3.50
C TYR A 157 16.96 1.94 -4.56
N MET A 158 16.75 3.25 -4.54
CA MET A 158 16.02 3.91 -5.62
C MET A 158 16.90 4.08 -6.85
N ALA A 159 16.27 4.08 -8.01
CA ALA A 159 16.89 4.32 -9.31
C ALA A 159 16.00 5.25 -10.15
N GLU A 160 16.52 5.76 -11.27
CA GLU A 160 15.76 6.64 -12.16
C GLU A 160 14.51 5.97 -12.76
N LYS A 161 14.61 4.65 -13.07
CA LYS A 161 13.45 3.87 -13.49
C LYS A 161 12.64 3.43 -12.29
N MET A 162 11.33 3.46 -12.42
CA MET A 162 10.39 3.12 -11.34
C MET A 162 10.67 1.73 -10.76
N ASP A 163 10.93 1.69 -9.46
CA ASP A 163 11.14 0.49 -8.62
C ASP A 163 12.14 -0.53 -9.19
N SER A 164 13.18 -0.06 -9.94
CA SER A 164 14.14 -0.92 -10.63
C SER A 164 15.51 -1.02 -9.96
N GLY A 165 15.72 -0.33 -8.85
CA GLY A 165 17.01 -0.35 -8.14
C GLY A 165 17.29 -1.68 -7.46
N ASP A 166 18.52 -1.84 -6.97
CA ASP A 166 19.00 -3.09 -6.39
C ASP A 166 18.28 -3.41 -5.07
N ILE A 167 17.90 -4.67 -4.92
CA ILE A 167 17.22 -5.19 -3.72
C ILE A 167 18.23 -5.35 -2.58
N ILE A 168 17.93 -4.75 -1.44
CA ILE A 168 18.74 -4.91 -0.21
C ILE A 168 18.23 -6.11 0.58
N LYS A 169 16.91 -6.15 0.86
CA LYS A 169 16.28 -7.23 1.60
C LYS A 169 14.79 -7.32 1.29
N SER A 170 14.25 -8.53 1.31
CA SER A 170 12.81 -8.76 1.16
C SER A 170 12.29 -9.66 2.27
N LYS A 171 11.01 -9.48 2.62
CA LYS A 171 10.30 -10.34 3.57
C LYS A 171 8.89 -10.61 3.06
N GLU A 172 8.54 -11.89 2.97
CA GLU A 172 7.24 -12.32 2.45
C GLU A 172 6.18 -12.48 3.53
N ILE A 173 4.91 -12.39 3.13
CA ILE A 173 3.74 -12.81 3.91
C ILE A 173 2.71 -13.49 3.00
N ASP A 174 1.92 -14.40 3.58
CA ASP A 174 0.82 -15.04 2.87
C ASP A 174 -0.38 -14.10 2.70
N ILE A 175 -1.15 -14.30 1.62
CA ILE A 175 -2.43 -13.63 1.33
C ILE A 175 -3.55 -14.68 1.39
N PRO A 176 -4.08 -15.02 2.57
CA PRO A 176 -5.24 -15.90 2.69
C PRO A 176 -6.41 -15.43 1.83
N ILE A 177 -7.24 -16.38 1.37
CA ILE A 177 -8.33 -16.08 0.43
C ILE A 177 -9.34 -15.06 0.96
N ASP A 178 -9.51 -14.96 2.25
CA ASP A 178 -10.41 -14.03 2.94
C ASP A 178 -9.76 -12.68 3.29
N MET A 179 -8.44 -12.53 3.06
CA MET A 179 -7.74 -11.28 3.35
C MET A 179 -8.12 -10.19 2.34
N ASN A 180 -8.59 -9.05 2.84
CA ASN A 180 -8.87 -7.87 2.02
C ASN A 180 -7.69 -6.89 1.98
N TYR A 181 -7.81 -5.87 1.11
CA TYR A 181 -6.81 -4.81 0.98
C TYR A 181 -6.46 -4.15 2.30
N LYS A 182 -7.45 -3.76 3.11
CA LYS A 182 -7.17 -3.04 4.36
C LYS A 182 -6.30 -3.85 5.31
N THR A 183 -6.62 -5.12 5.49
CA THR A 183 -5.85 -6.01 6.37
C THR A 183 -4.43 -6.24 5.84
N LEU A 184 -4.28 -6.46 4.52
CA LEU A 184 -2.98 -6.65 3.89
C LEU A 184 -2.11 -5.38 3.97
N HIS A 185 -2.72 -4.21 3.67
CA HIS A 185 -2.09 -2.90 3.78
C HIS A 185 -1.51 -2.67 5.18
N ASP A 186 -2.31 -2.90 6.22
CA ASP A 186 -1.89 -2.66 7.61
C ASP A 186 -0.75 -3.60 8.02
N LYS A 187 -0.83 -4.89 7.63
CA LYS A 187 0.25 -5.87 7.88
C LYS A 187 1.55 -5.49 7.16
N LEU A 188 1.47 -5.13 5.87
CA LEU A 188 2.65 -4.76 5.09
C LEU A 188 3.29 -3.46 5.58
N SER A 189 2.48 -2.49 6.01
CA SER A 189 2.97 -1.23 6.60
C SER A 189 3.82 -1.48 7.86
N LEU A 190 3.35 -2.36 8.77
CA LEU A 190 4.11 -2.76 9.95
C LEU A 190 5.37 -3.55 9.57
N LEU A 191 5.23 -4.55 8.70
CA LEU A 191 6.34 -5.37 8.21
C LEU A 191 7.44 -4.51 7.57
N GLY A 192 7.05 -3.52 6.76
CA GLY A 192 7.99 -2.59 6.12
C GLY A 192 8.75 -1.75 7.13
N SER A 193 8.05 -1.29 8.18
CA SER A 193 8.68 -0.53 9.25
C SER A 193 9.69 -1.36 10.05
N GLU A 194 9.39 -2.63 10.29
CA GLU A 194 10.29 -3.55 11.00
C GLU A 194 11.51 -3.91 10.15
N LEU A 195 11.27 -4.29 8.89
CA LEU A 195 12.34 -4.69 7.98
C LEU A 195 13.31 -3.54 7.68
N LEU A 196 12.80 -2.29 7.57
CA LEU A 196 13.66 -1.13 7.38
C LEU A 196 14.61 -0.93 8.56
N ILE A 197 14.10 -0.94 9.79
CA ILE A 197 14.93 -0.76 11.00
C ILE A 197 15.94 -1.91 11.15
N GLU A 198 15.57 -3.13 10.76
CA GLU A 198 16.46 -4.28 10.78
C GLU A 198 17.67 -4.12 9.85
N VAL A 199 17.48 -3.49 8.67
CA VAL A 199 18.56 -3.40 7.66
C VAL A 199 19.33 -2.07 7.67
N LEU A 200 18.81 -1.02 8.29
CA LEU A 200 19.45 0.31 8.28
C LEU A 200 20.88 0.30 8.89
N PRO A 201 21.17 -0.40 10.00
CA PRO A 201 22.54 -0.50 10.52
C PRO A 201 23.51 -1.08 9.50
N ASP A 202 23.10 -2.11 8.77
CA ASP A 202 23.94 -2.75 7.75
C ASP A 202 24.18 -1.83 6.54
N ILE A 203 23.15 -1.03 6.15
CA ILE A 203 23.30 0.00 5.10
C ILE A 203 24.33 1.05 5.51
N ILE A 204 24.21 1.57 6.73
CA ILE A 204 25.08 2.63 7.26
C ILE A 204 26.53 2.14 7.44
N SER A 205 26.72 0.90 7.89
CA SER A 205 28.05 0.29 8.05
C SER A 205 28.65 -0.23 6.74
N GLY A 206 27.86 -0.33 5.66
CA GLY A 206 28.28 -0.91 4.38
C GLY A 206 28.31 -2.44 4.35
N ASN A 207 27.73 -3.10 5.34
CA ASN A 207 27.68 -4.57 5.46
C ASN A 207 26.53 -5.20 4.67
N ILE A 208 26.21 -4.66 3.50
CA ILE A 208 25.16 -5.16 2.62
C ILE A 208 25.70 -5.61 1.28
N SER A 209 24.99 -6.53 0.65
CA SER A 209 25.25 -6.99 -0.71
C SER A 209 23.97 -6.89 -1.55
N PRO A 210 23.67 -5.69 -2.09
CA PRO A 210 22.45 -5.50 -2.87
C PRO A 210 22.45 -6.36 -4.13
N VAL A 211 21.27 -6.88 -4.49
CA VAL A 211 21.10 -7.79 -5.62
C VAL A 211 20.32 -7.08 -6.73
N LYS A 212 20.87 -7.12 -7.96
CA LYS A 212 20.15 -6.60 -9.14
C LYS A 212 18.89 -7.39 -9.39
N GLN A 213 17.83 -6.67 -9.77
CA GLN A 213 16.57 -7.31 -10.13
C GLN A 213 16.71 -8.05 -11.47
N ASN A 214 16.05 -9.23 -11.56
CA ASN A 214 15.95 -9.96 -12.84
C ASN A 214 14.88 -9.31 -13.71
N GLU A 215 15.27 -8.67 -14.81
CA GLU A 215 14.35 -7.96 -15.71
C GLU A 215 13.36 -8.90 -16.43
N ASP A 216 13.68 -10.18 -16.59
CA ASP A 216 12.77 -11.18 -17.20
C ASP A 216 11.58 -11.55 -16.29
N GLU A 217 11.67 -11.25 -14.99
CA GLU A 217 10.62 -11.54 -14.00
C GLU A 217 9.76 -10.33 -13.63
N VAL A 218 10.04 -9.17 -14.25
CA VAL A 218 9.36 -7.92 -13.93
C VAL A 218 7.88 -8.00 -14.29
N THR A 219 7.04 -7.65 -13.34
CA THR A 219 5.63 -7.33 -13.56
C THR A 219 5.29 -5.97 -12.99
N TYR A 220 4.16 -5.40 -13.43
CA TYR A 220 3.76 -4.05 -13.00
C TYR A 220 2.47 -4.06 -12.20
N GLY A 221 2.48 -3.30 -11.10
CA GLY A 221 1.34 -2.99 -10.25
C GLY A 221 0.88 -1.54 -10.48
N PHE A 222 0.38 -1.22 -11.69
CA PHE A 222 -0.08 0.12 -12.01
C PHE A 222 -1.24 0.57 -11.13
N ASN A 223 -1.35 1.88 -10.94
CA ASN A 223 -2.43 2.51 -10.18
C ASN A 223 -3.81 1.99 -10.60
N ILE A 224 -4.72 1.93 -9.64
CA ILE A 224 -6.10 1.49 -9.88
C ILE A 224 -6.84 2.57 -10.66
N SER A 225 -7.35 2.20 -11.82
CA SER A 225 -8.16 3.05 -12.70
C SER A 225 -9.66 2.92 -12.38
N LYS A 226 -10.49 3.74 -13.00
CA LYS A 226 -11.96 3.63 -12.88
C LYS A 226 -12.50 2.35 -13.52
N GLU A 227 -11.84 1.87 -14.54
CA GLU A 227 -12.13 0.61 -15.22
C GLU A 227 -11.83 -0.58 -14.29
N ASP A 228 -10.74 -0.52 -13.54
CA ASP A 228 -10.41 -1.54 -12.53
C ASP A 228 -11.43 -1.60 -11.38
N GLU A 229 -12.14 -0.50 -11.10
CA GLU A 229 -13.18 -0.45 -10.08
C GLU A 229 -14.51 -1.05 -10.57
N LYS A 230 -14.79 -1.04 -11.89
CA LYS A 230 -16.05 -1.54 -12.44
C LYS A 230 -16.04 -3.08 -12.50
N ILE A 231 -17.06 -3.71 -11.90
CA ILE A 231 -17.26 -5.16 -11.96
C ILE A 231 -17.72 -5.55 -13.34
N ASN A 232 -17.03 -6.53 -13.93
CA ASN A 232 -17.50 -7.21 -15.14
C ASN A 232 -17.98 -8.62 -14.75
N PHE A 233 -19.28 -8.83 -14.72
CA PHE A 233 -19.90 -10.12 -14.35
C PHE A 233 -19.63 -11.24 -15.37
N SER A 234 -19.03 -10.96 -16.52
CA SER A 234 -18.53 -11.97 -17.45
C SER A 234 -17.19 -12.60 -17.01
N ASN A 235 -16.56 -12.05 -15.98
CA ASN A 235 -15.39 -12.67 -15.35
C ASN A 235 -15.80 -13.86 -14.45
N SER A 236 -14.81 -14.67 -14.07
CA SER A 236 -15.01 -15.77 -13.11
C SER A 236 -15.36 -15.24 -11.71
N LYS A 237 -16.07 -16.05 -10.93
CA LYS A 237 -16.41 -15.75 -9.53
C LYS A 237 -15.17 -15.42 -8.69
N LEU A 238 -14.05 -16.11 -8.93
CA LEU A 238 -12.81 -15.84 -8.21
C LEU A 238 -12.21 -14.48 -8.57
N ASN A 239 -12.21 -14.11 -9.86
CA ASN A 239 -11.68 -12.80 -10.29
C ASN A 239 -12.51 -11.64 -9.72
N ILE A 240 -13.85 -11.76 -9.73
CA ILE A 240 -14.73 -10.73 -9.16
C ILE A 240 -14.58 -10.67 -7.63
N TYR A 241 -14.47 -11.81 -6.97
CA TYR A 241 -14.21 -11.87 -5.53
C TYR A 241 -12.89 -11.18 -5.17
N ASN A 242 -11.80 -11.48 -5.91
CA ASN A 242 -10.51 -10.87 -5.73
C ASN A 242 -10.55 -9.34 -5.98
N GLN A 243 -11.25 -8.89 -7.03
CA GLN A 243 -11.45 -7.47 -7.30
C GLN A 243 -12.16 -6.77 -6.13
N ILE A 244 -13.25 -7.33 -5.62
CA ILE A 244 -14.02 -6.75 -4.51
C ILE A 244 -13.15 -6.65 -3.25
N ARG A 245 -12.48 -7.74 -2.83
CA ARG A 245 -11.65 -7.72 -1.63
C ARG A 245 -10.37 -6.89 -1.76
N ALA A 246 -9.85 -6.73 -2.98
CA ALA A 246 -8.70 -5.86 -3.27
C ALA A 246 -9.03 -4.36 -3.15
N LEU A 247 -10.30 -4.00 -3.28
CA LEU A 247 -10.78 -2.61 -3.24
C LEU A 247 -11.53 -2.29 -1.93
N ASP A 248 -11.80 -3.30 -1.08
CA ASP A 248 -12.44 -3.08 0.23
C ASP A 248 -11.50 -2.31 1.17
N GLY A 249 -11.97 -1.14 1.62
CA GLY A 249 -11.14 -0.21 2.41
C GLY A 249 -10.29 0.76 1.56
N PHE A 250 -10.41 0.69 0.24
CA PHE A 250 -9.79 1.65 -0.70
C PHE A 250 -10.86 2.46 -1.43
N SER A 251 -11.19 2.11 -2.68
CA SER A 251 -12.19 2.84 -3.48
C SER A 251 -13.54 2.14 -3.58
N GLY A 252 -13.58 0.82 -3.32
CA GLY A 252 -14.72 -0.07 -3.50
C GLY A 252 -14.97 -0.43 -4.96
N ALA A 253 -15.17 -1.72 -5.25
CA ALA A 253 -15.64 -2.15 -6.56
C ALA A 253 -17.08 -1.66 -6.78
N TYR A 254 -17.52 -1.50 -8.03
CA TYR A 254 -18.89 -1.07 -8.32
C TYR A 254 -19.45 -1.73 -9.57
N CYS A 255 -20.77 -1.79 -9.62
CA CYS A 255 -21.58 -2.01 -10.80
C CYS A 255 -22.64 -0.93 -10.92
N ASN A 256 -23.44 -0.94 -11.98
CA ASN A 256 -24.63 -0.10 -12.09
C ASN A 256 -25.89 -0.94 -11.86
N PHE A 257 -26.84 -0.37 -11.19
CA PHE A 257 -28.18 -0.88 -11.03
C PHE A 257 -29.20 0.20 -11.39
N GLN A 258 -30.02 -0.05 -12.42
CA GLN A 258 -31.01 0.92 -12.93
C GLN A 258 -30.39 2.31 -13.21
N GLY A 259 -29.21 2.33 -13.85
CA GLY A 259 -28.48 3.54 -14.22
C GLY A 259 -27.80 4.27 -13.06
N LYS A 260 -27.85 3.75 -11.83
CA LYS A 260 -27.19 4.31 -10.64
C LYS A 260 -26.05 3.43 -10.19
N ARG A 261 -24.99 4.05 -9.66
CA ARG A 261 -23.83 3.31 -9.14
C ARG A 261 -24.20 2.56 -7.85
N LEU A 262 -23.87 1.28 -7.81
CA LEU A 262 -23.94 0.43 -6.65
C LEU A 262 -22.51 -0.07 -6.33
N LYS A 263 -21.90 0.43 -5.27
CA LYS A 263 -20.62 -0.12 -4.80
C LYS A 263 -20.85 -1.45 -4.10
N VAL A 264 -19.89 -2.35 -4.28
CA VAL A 264 -19.84 -3.66 -3.62
C VAL A 264 -18.57 -3.70 -2.77
N TRP A 265 -18.74 -3.92 -1.49
CA TRP A 265 -17.65 -3.92 -0.52
C TRP A 265 -17.25 -5.32 -0.08
N LYS A 266 -18.22 -6.23 0.04
CA LYS A 266 -17.98 -7.61 0.42
C LYS A 266 -18.81 -8.57 -0.41
N SER A 267 -18.22 -9.73 -0.68
CA SER A 267 -18.87 -10.83 -1.37
C SER A 267 -18.39 -12.16 -0.83
N MET A 268 -19.02 -13.23 -1.25
CA MET A 268 -18.58 -14.60 -1.02
C MET A 268 -18.78 -15.44 -2.28
N ILE A 269 -17.92 -16.42 -2.48
CA ILE A 269 -18.02 -17.40 -3.55
C ILE A 269 -18.97 -18.52 -3.14
N THR A 270 -19.74 -19.05 -4.09
CA THR A 270 -20.58 -20.22 -3.91
C THR A 270 -20.24 -21.30 -4.92
N ASP A 271 -20.71 -22.53 -4.67
CA ASP A 271 -20.63 -23.64 -5.62
C ASP A 271 -21.89 -23.76 -6.52
N ASN A 272 -22.79 -22.78 -6.42
CA ASN A 272 -24.01 -22.78 -7.24
C ASN A 272 -23.66 -22.48 -8.70
N HIS A 273 -24.34 -23.18 -9.59
CA HIS A 273 -24.25 -23.01 -11.04
C HIS A 273 -25.63 -22.70 -11.62
N PHE A 274 -25.66 -21.79 -12.56
CA PHE A 274 -26.87 -21.38 -13.29
C PHE A 274 -26.55 -21.35 -14.79
N SER A 275 -27.30 -22.09 -15.61
CA SER A 275 -27.07 -22.20 -17.06
C SER A 275 -27.86 -21.17 -17.87
N ASP A 276 -29.05 -20.81 -17.41
CA ASP A 276 -30.06 -20.12 -18.25
C ASP A 276 -30.18 -18.62 -17.96
N GLN A 277 -29.34 -18.11 -17.03
CA GLN A 277 -29.37 -16.72 -16.61
C GLN A 277 -28.23 -15.91 -17.23
N LEU A 278 -28.46 -14.60 -17.40
CA LEU A 278 -27.47 -13.69 -17.92
C LEU A 278 -26.42 -13.36 -16.86
N ASN A 279 -25.17 -13.14 -17.28
CA ASN A 279 -24.14 -12.63 -16.37
C ASN A 279 -24.57 -11.26 -15.83
N GLY A 280 -24.49 -11.08 -14.51
CA GLY A 280 -25.01 -9.91 -13.79
C GLY A 280 -26.47 -10.05 -13.35
N GLU A 281 -27.19 -11.08 -13.76
CA GLU A 281 -28.57 -11.30 -13.33
C GLU A 281 -28.64 -11.72 -11.86
N ILE A 282 -29.55 -11.12 -11.11
CA ILE A 282 -29.81 -11.43 -9.71
C ILE A 282 -30.61 -12.73 -9.64
N THR A 283 -29.95 -13.77 -9.14
CA THR A 283 -30.44 -15.15 -9.13
C THR A 283 -31.37 -15.42 -7.96
N LYS A 284 -31.00 -14.93 -6.79
CA LYS A 284 -31.68 -15.24 -5.52
C LYS A 284 -31.35 -14.23 -4.43
N ILE A 285 -32.31 -13.97 -3.55
CA ILE A 285 -32.08 -13.23 -2.30
C ILE A 285 -31.86 -14.27 -1.18
N TYR A 286 -30.65 -14.30 -0.66
CA TYR A 286 -30.25 -15.16 0.45
C TYR A 286 -30.45 -14.44 1.79
N LYS A 287 -30.44 -15.19 2.89
CA LYS A 287 -30.53 -14.62 4.25
C LYS A 287 -29.37 -13.65 4.60
N ASN A 288 -28.27 -13.78 3.90
CA ASN A 288 -27.04 -13.01 4.12
C ASN A 288 -26.61 -12.13 2.94
N GLY A 289 -27.34 -12.13 1.81
CA GLY A 289 -26.94 -11.35 0.66
C GLY A 289 -27.72 -11.58 -0.62
N ILE A 290 -27.20 -11.05 -1.71
CA ILE A 290 -27.79 -11.05 -3.04
C ILE A 290 -26.94 -11.93 -3.95
N GLY A 291 -27.51 -13.04 -4.46
CA GLY A 291 -26.88 -13.89 -5.45
C GLY A 291 -26.88 -13.26 -6.82
N VAL A 292 -25.76 -13.28 -7.51
CA VAL A 292 -25.57 -12.72 -8.85
C VAL A 292 -24.86 -13.75 -9.74
N LYS A 293 -25.42 -14.01 -10.91
CA LYS A 293 -24.85 -14.89 -11.94
C LYS A 293 -23.55 -14.30 -12.49
N VAL A 294 -22.53 -15.13 -12.59
CA VAL A 294 -21.24 -14.81 -13.21
C VAL A 294 -20.85 -15.90 -14.21
N SER A 295 -19.75 -15.75 -14.95
CA SER A 295 -19.39 -16.68 -16.04
C SER A 295 -19.36 -18.16 -15.64
N ASP A 296 -18.84 -18.47 -14.45
CA ASP A 296 -18.60 -19.83 -13.94
C ASP A 296 -19.44 -20.21 -12.71
N GLY A 297 -20.55 -19.49 -12.46
CA GLY A 297 -21.45 -19.80 -11.35
C GLY A 297 -22.11 -18.58 -10.74
N GLU A 298 -22.03 -18.45 -9.44
CA GLU A 298 -22.67 -17.40 -8.66
C GLU A 298 -21.70 -16.78 -7.66
N ILE A 299 -21.84 -15.47 -7.45
CA ILE A 299 -21.24 -14.75 -6.34
C ILE A 299 -22.35 -14.14 -5.47
N ILE A 300 -22.21 -14.17 -4.15
CA ILE A 300 -23.14 -13.50 -3.24
C ILE A 300 -22.55 -12.18 -2.79
N LEU A 301 -23.25 -11.09 -3.07
CA LEU A 301 -22.94 -9.75 -2.57
C LEU A 301 -23.42 -9.63 -1.12
N LEU A 302 -22.53 -9.31 -0.18
CA LEU A 302 -22.83 -9.27 1.25
C LEU A 302 -23.02 -7.86 1.77
N GLU A 303 -22.25 -6.92 1.24
CA GLU A 303 -22.25 -5.53 1.69
C GLU A 303 -22.14 -4.60 0.49
N VAL A 304 -23.07 -3.66 0.40
CA VAL A 304 -23.22 -2.76 -0.75
C VAL A 304 -23.38 -1.30 -0.30
N GLN A 305 -23.24 -0.39 -1.26
CA GLN A 305 -23.48 1.03 -1.04
C GLN A 305 -24.14 1.66 -2.27
N PRO A 306 -25.45 1.88 -2.25
CA PRO A 306 -26.13 2.61 -3.29
C PRO A 306 -25.64 4.07 -3.38
N GLU A 307 -25.72 4.65 -4.56
CA GLU A 307 -25.34 6.04 -4.78
C GLU A 307 -26.04 6.98 -3.80
N GLY A 308 -25.27 7.86 -3.16
CA GLY A 308 -25.77 8.84 -2.18
C GLY A 308 -26.18 8.26 -0.83
N LYS A 309 -26.03 6.96 -0.61
CA LYS A 309 -26.35 6.28 0.65
C LYS A 309 -25.09 5.88 1.41
N LYS A 310 -25.27 5.45 2.65
CA LYS A 310 -24.22 4.80 3.45
C LYS A 310 -24.08 3.34 3.04
N ARG A 311 -22.92 2.77 3.35
CA ARG A 311 -22.63 1.34 3.28
C ARG A 311 -23.62 0.58 4.16
N MET A 312 -24.15 -0.53 3.65
CA MET A 312 -25.18 -1.36 4.33
C MET A 312 -25.04 -2.82 3.91
N ASP A 313 -25.63 -3.72 4.67
CA ASP A 313 -25.74 -5.11 4.28
C ASP A 313 -26.65 -5.24 3.03
N ALA A 314 -26.33 -6.22 2.18
CA ALA A 314 -27.01 -6.39 0.89
C ALA A 314 -28.48 -6.80 1.06
N LEU A 315 -28.84 -7.50 2.15
CA LEU A 315 -30.22 -7.87 2.46
C LEU A 315 -31.08 -6.63 2.79
N SER A 316 -30.55 -5.68 3.56
CA SER A 316 -31.22 -4.41 3.82
C SER A 316 -31.49 -3.62 2.53
N PHE A 317 -30.56 -3.65 1.58
CA PHE A 317 -30.79 -3.08 0.27
C PHE A 317 -31.89 -3.82 -0.51
N ALA A 318 -31.89 -5.15 -0.47
CA ALA A 318 -32.87 -6.00 -1.15
C ALA A 318 -34.30 -5.81 -0.64
N ASN A 319 -34.49 -5.55 0.65
CA ASN A 319 -35.83 -5.35 1.25
C ASN A 319 -36.56 -4.10 0.75
N GLY A 320 -35.83 -3.14 0.15
CA GLY A 320 -36.40 -1.90 -0.35
C GLY A 320 -36.57 -1.82 -1.87
N VAL A 321 -36.19 -2.89 -2.61
CA VAL A 321 -36.12 -2.85 -4.08
C VAL A 321 -36.51 -4.20 -4.70
N ASP A 322 -37.28 -4.21 -5.77
CA ASP A 322 -37.54 -5.40 -6.57
C ASP A 322 -36.27 -5.78 -7.38
N LEU A 323 -35.58 -6.81 -6.95
CA LEU A 323 -34.27 -7.21 -7.47
C LEU A 323 -34.27 -8.49 -8.32
N LEU A 324 -35.17 -9.46 -8.04
CA LEU A 324 -35.11 -10.77 -8.71
C LEU A 324 -35.25 -10.66 -10.23
N GLY A 325 -34.35 -11.32 -10.95
CA GLY A 325 -34.31 -11.27 -12.41
C GLY A 325 -33.83 -9.94 -13.01
N LYS A 326 -33.48 -8.94 -12.19
CA LYS A 326 -32.84 -7.72 -12.68
C LYS A 326 -31.35 -7.96 -12.92
N VAL A 327 -30.77 -7.19 -13.83
CA VAL A 327 -29.36 -7.32 -14.22
C VAL A 327 -28.57 -6.14 -13.65
N LEU A 328 -27.45 -6.47 -13.03
CA LEU A 328 -26.39 -5.53 -12.65
C LEU A 328 -25.42 -5.36 -13.83
N GLU A 329 -24.98 -4.10 -14.11
CA GLU A 329 -24.17 -3.71 -15.28
C GLU A 329 -22.77 -3.18 -14.89
#